data_4a00cb9cf81fc87f8356426aa87f0c26
#
_entry.id   4a00cb9cf81fc87f8356426aa87f0c26
#
_cell.length_a   1.000
_cell.length_b   1.000
_cell.length_c   1.000
_cell.angle_alpha   90.00
_cell.angle_beta   90.00
_cell.angle_gamma   90.00
#
_symmetry.space_group_name_H-M   'P 1'
#
loop_
_entity.id
_entity.type
_entity.pdbx_description
1 polymer ?
#
loop_
_entity_poly.entity_id
_entity_poly.type
_entity_poly.pdbx_seq_one_letter_code
_entity_poly.pdbx_strand_id
1 'polypeptide(L)' 'MKTLGVRELKEHISEMLHLVQEKGEIIEVTNRGEVIALLVPAHKPQQPTEQPVSNLL' A
#
# COMPACT_ATOMS: atom_id res chain seq x y z
N MET A 1 1.96 -6.72 -11.26
CA MET A 1 1.30 -6.87 -10.00
C MET A 1 2.04 -7.88 -9.17
N LYS A 2 2.15 -7.65 -7.89
CA LYS A 2 2.92 -8.47 -7.02
C LYS A 2 2.05 -8.99 -5.91
N THR A 3 2.35 -10.17 -5.41
CA THR A 3 1.58 -10.76 -4.33
C THR A 3 2.49 -11.02 -3.14
N LEU A 4 2.05 -10.66 -1.97
CA LEU A 4 2.87 -10.76 -0.80
C LEU A 4 2.05 -11.16 0.39
N GLY A 5 2.57 -12.00 1.24
CA GLY A 5 1.88 -12.36 2.47
C GLY A 5 1.96 -11.23 3.47
N VAL A 6 1.05 -11.21 4.41
CA VAL A 6 1.04 -10.18 5.44
C VAL A 6 2.35 -10.16 6.20
N ARG A 7 2.89 -11.31 6.49
CA ARG A 7 4.12 -11.35 7.23
C ARG A 7 5.26 -10.71 6.46
N GLU A 8 5.35 -11.02 5.19
CA GLU A 8 6.40 -10.45 4.38
C GLU A 8 6.20 -8.96 4.22
N LEU A 9 4.96 -8.54 4.12
CA LEU A 9 4.68 -7.13 4.00
C LEU A 9 5.16 -6.41 5.24
N LYS A 10 4.91 -6.95 6.42
CA LYS A 10 5.32 -6.31 7.64
C LYS A 10 6.82 -6.14 7.70
N GLU A 11 7.54 -7.10 7.18
CA GLU A 11 8.99 -7.03 7.23
C GLU A 11 9.56 -6.07 6.21
N HIS A 12 8.85 -5.83 5.13
CA HIS A 12 9.38 -5.03 4.06
C HIS A 12 8.46 -3.89 3.66
N ILE A 13 7.68 -3.42 4.60
CA ILE A 13 6.68 -2.40 4.29
C ILE A 13 7.24 -1.17 3.61
N SER A 14 8.37 -0.70 4.05
CA SER A 14 8.93 0.51 3.46
C SER A 14 9.32 0.30 2.02
N GLU A 15 9.89 -0.85 1.73
CA GLU A 15 10.30 -1.16 0.39
C GLU A 15 9.09 -1.31 -0.50
N MET A 16 8.04 -1.95 0.02
CA MET A 16 6.85 -2.19 -0.76
C MET A 16 6.14 -0.88 -1.07
N LEU A 17 6.09 0.02 -0.10
CA LEU A 17 5.46 1.29 -0.32
C LEU A 17 6.24 2.10 -1.34
N HIS A 18 7.55 1.96 -1.31
CA HIS A 18 8.40 2.66 -2.26
C HIS A 18 8.10 2.16 -3.68
N LEU A 19 7.98 0.86 -3.85
CA LEU A 19 7.69 0.29 -5.15
C LEU A 19 6.33 0.78 -5.67
N VAL A 20 5.36 0.81 -4.80
CA VAL A 20 4.04 1.24 -5.18
C VAL A 20 4.07 2.69 -5.59
N GLN A 21 4.74 3.52 -4.79
CA GLN A 21 4.77 4.92 -5.06
C GLN A 21 5.64 5.32 -6.24
N GLU A 22 6.82 4.73 -6.33
CA GLU A 22 7.75 5.11 -7.37
C GLU A 22 7.50 4.41 -8.69
N LYS A 23 7.11 3.17 -8.64
CA LYS A 23 6.95 2.41 -9.85
C LYS A 23 5.52 2.14 -10.24
N GLY A 24 4.59 2.56 -9.45
CA GLY A 24 3.20 2.33 -9.75
C GLY A 24 2.80 0.87 -9.64
N GLU A 25 3.53 0.10 -8.85
CA GLU A 25 3.21 -1.31 -8.70
C GLU A 25 1.94 -1.47 -7.89
N ILE A 26 1.23 -2.55 -8.13
CA ILE A 26 0.08 -2.87 -7.31
C ILE A 26 0.45 -4.15 -6.59
N ILE A 27 0.29 -4.18 -5.29
CA ILE A 27 0.66 -5.34 -4.51
C ILE A 27 -0.55 -5.92 -3.81
N GLU A 28 -0.79 -7.21 -4.04
CA GLU A 28 -1.87 -7.88 -3.36
C GLU A 28 -1.33 -8.41 -2.06
N VAL A 29 -2.00 -8.12 -0.97
CA VAL A 29 -1.58 -8.60 0.33
C VAL A 29 -2.46 -9.78 0.68
N THR A 30 -1.85 -10.91 0.98
CA THR A 30 -2.62 -12.11 1.25
C THR A 30 -2.43 -12.58 2.68
N ASN A 31 -3.41 -13.32 3.16
CA ASN A 31 -3.32 -13.91 4.47
C ASN A 31 -3.88 -15.31 4.30
N ARG A 32 -3.06 -16.31 4.53
CA ARG A 32 -3.47 -17.69 4.39
C ARG A 32 -3.99 -17.97 2.98
N GLY A 33 -3.34 -17.40 2.02
CA GLY A 33 -3.71 -17.65 0.64
C GLY A 33 -4.87 -16.84 0.12
N GLU A 34 -5.40 -15.95 0.95
CA GLU A 34 -6.52 -15.15 0.54
C GLU A 34 -6.13 -13.70 0.42
N VAL A 35 -6.52 -13.04 -0.63
CA VAL A 35 -6.20 -11.63 -0.81
C VAL A 35 -7.08 -10.82 0.11
N ILE A 36 -6.47 -10.10 1.03
CA ILE A 36 -7.23 -9.32 1.98
C ILE A 36 -7.10 -7.82 1.75
N ALA A 37 -6.17 -7.41 0.94
CA ALA A 37 -5.97 -5.98 0.71
C ALA A 37 -5.13 -5.75 -0.51
N LEU A 38 -5.13 -4.54 -1.01
CA LEU A 38 -4.29 -4.16 -2.11
C LEU A 38 -3.57 -2.88 -1.76
N LEU A 39 -2.32 -2.79 -2.15
CA LEU A 39 -1.59 -1.55 -2.01
C LEU A 39 -1.56 -0.97 -3.41
N VAL A 40 -2.09 0.22 -3.57
CA VAL A 40 -2.10 0.86 -4.87
C VAL A 40 -1.54 2.26 -4.76
N PRO A 41 -1.02 2.84 -5.82
CA PRO A 41 -0.47 4.18 -5.76
C PRO A 41 -1.57 5.19 -5.48
N ALA A 42 -1.29 6.12 -4.61
CA ALA A 42 -2.22 7.18 -4.33
C ALA A 42 -2.13 8.15 -5.47
N HIS A 43 -3.25 8.66 -5.89
CA HIS A 43 -3.20 9.54 -6.97
C HIS A 43 -3.10 10.86 -6.51
N LYS A 44 -2.37 11.33 -6.34
CA LYS A 44 -2.35 12.51 -5.81
C LYS A 44 -2.48 13.60 -6.33
N PRO A 45 -2.85 14.14 -6.53
CA PRO A 45 -2.87 15.21 -7.08
C PRO A 45 -2.96 16.20 -6.16
N GLN A 46 -2.99 16.50 -5.96
CA GLN A 46 -3.03 17.46 -5.23
C GLN A 46 -4.11 17.78 -4.59
N GLN A 47 -4.57 17.60 -4.09
CA GLN A 47 -5.64 17.91 -3.52
C GLN A 47 -5.53 18.18 -2.35
N PRO A 48 -5.60 18.61 -2.04
CA PRO A 48 -5.37 19.10 -0.96
C PRO A 48 -6.07 18.72 0.11
N THR A 49 -6.42 18.65 0.52
CA THR A 49 -7.05 18.53 1.49
C THR A 49 -7.13 17.66 2.16
N GLU A 50 -6.99 17.24 2.41
CA GLU A 50 -7.14 16.57 3.03
C GLU A 50 -6.97 16.27 3.91
N GLN A 51 -6.59 16.04 4.53
CA GLN A 51 -6.42 15.74 5.40
C GLN A 51 -6.85 15.17 6.17
N PRO A 52 -6.95 15.06 6.36
CA PRO A 52 -7.69 14.40 7.14
C PRO A 52 -7.15 13.34 7.83
N VAL A 53 -6.28 12.78 7.44
CA VAL A 53 -5.69 11.80 8.07
C VAL A 53 -5.42 12.11 9.42
N SER A 54 -5.03 13.23 9.66
CA SER A 54 -4.72 13.58 10.96
C SER A 54 -5.80 13.30 11.85
N ASN A 55 -6.96 13.21 11.36
CA ASN A 55 -8.00 12.99 12.21
C ASN A 55 -8.05 11.68 12.73
N LEU A 56 -7.41 10.79 12.15
CA LEU A 56 -7.49 9.51 12.56
C LEU A 56 -6.95 9.31 13.82
N LEU A 57 -6.19 10.02 14.22
CA LEU A 57 -5.61 9.78 15.43
C LEU A 57 -6.10 10.28 16.57
#